data_ca2065aad89c848c510a5e292feb0dc6
#
_entry.id   ca2065aad89c848c510a5e292feb0dc6
#
_cell.length_a   1.000
_cell.length_b   1.000
_cell.length_c   1.000
_cell.angle_alpha   90.00
_cell.angle_beta   90.00
_cell.angle_gamma   90.00
#
_symmetry.space_group_name_H-M   'P 1'
#
loop_
_entity.id
_entity.type
_entity.pdbx_description
1 polymer ?
#
loop_
_entity_poly.entity_id
_entity_poly.type
_entity_poly.pdbx_seq_one_letter_code
_entity_poly.pdbx_strand_id
1 'polypeptide(L)'
;MKLAVLYSGGKDSNYSLYIASRYHEISVLLNIIPKNNESYLYHYINNNLTELQSKALNIPIERFYINNDEEETLFEALKYLKEKYNIDGIATGAIRSTYQGSRFQRICKRLNLWCFNPLWLKDEKEYLYELLENNFQFIIVGWYTYPLDINILGKIVDENIIKKLIEYKEKYKINIAGEGGEYETFVLYQPLFKKKIIIKDYEIKVEKNYAEYIIKDAYLK
;
A
#
# COMPACT_ATOMS: atom_id res chain seq x y z
N MET A 1 11.57 18.88 -2.08
CA MET A 1 12.31 17.86 -1.31
C MET A 1 12.38 16.61 -2.15
N LYS A 2 13.42 15.79 -1.91
CA LYS A 2 13.54 14.44 -2.44
C LYS A 2 12.97 13.44 -1.45
N LEU A 3 11.98 12.67 -1.82
CA LEU A 3 11.34 11.73 -0.92
C LEU A 3 11.54 10.27 -1.38
N ALA A 4 11.71 9.38 -0.41
CA ALA A 4 11.39 7.97 -0.59
C ALA A 4 9.91 7.75 -0.25
N VAL A 5 9.26 6.78 -0.88
CA VAL A 5 7.89 6.39 -0.54
C VAL A 5 7.90 4.99 0.08
N LEU A 6 7.35 4.83 1.30
CA LEU A 6 7.07 3.51 1.85
C LEU A 6 5.99 2.84 0.98
N TYR A 7 6.38 1.78 0.28
CA TYR A 7 5.63 1.27 -0.85
C TYR A 7 5.30 -0.22 -0.72
N SER A 8 4.04 -0.52 -0.45
CA SER A 8 3.52 -1.89 -0.35
C SER A 8 2.87 -2.40 -1.64
N GLY A 9 2.62 -1.52 -2.63
CA GLY A 9 1.87 -1.84 -3.83
C GLY A 9 0.35 -1.72 -3.69
N GLY A 10 -0.15 -1.53 -2.48
CA GLY A 10 -1.57 -1.28 -2.17
C GLY A 10 -2.01 0.16 -2.47
N LYS A 11 -3.32 0.40 -2.37
CA LYS A 11 -3.96 1.68 -2.68
C LYS A 11 -3.37 2.86 -1.89
N ASP A 12 -3.06 2.66 -0.61
CA ASP A 12 -2.64 3.74 0.30
C ASP A 12 -1.25 4.23 -0.03
N SER A 13 -0.29 3.32 -0.23
CA SER A 13 1.07 3.66 -0.65
C SER A 13 1.11 4.29 -2.04
N ASN A 14 0.30 3.80 -2.98
CA ASN A 14 0.18 4.37 -4.31
C ASN A 14 -0.45 5.77 -4.30
N TYR A 15 -1.49 5.99 -3.50
CA TYR A 15 -2.15 7.28 -3.42
C TYR A 15 -1.30 8.31 -2.67
N SER A 16 -0.59 7.89 -1.63
CA SER A 16 0.43 8.72 -0.96
C SER A 16 1.52 9.17 -1.95
N LEU A 17 2.03 8.26 -2.76
CA LEU A 17 2.99 8.56 -3.83
C LEU A 17 2.41 9.59 -4.81
N TYR A 18 1.18 9.37 -5.28
CA TYR A 18 0.50 10.25 -6.23
C TYR A 18 0.35 11.68 -5.68
N ILE A 19 -0.06 11.84 -4.42
CA ILE A 19 -0.16 13.16 -3.79
C ILE A 19 1.22 13.77 -3.58
N ALA A 20 2.17 13.01 -3.04
CA ALA A 20 3.53 13.49 -2.77
C ALA A 20 4.23 13.98 -4.05
N SER A 21 4.04 13.30 -5.18
CA SER A 21 4.66 13.66 -6.46
C SER A 21 4.20 14.99 -7.04
N ARG A 22 3.09 15.55 -6.56
CA ARG A 22 2.60 16.88 -6.97
C ARG A 22 3.44 18.02 -6.38
N TYR A 23 4.14 17.77 -5.28
CA TYR A 23 4.86 18.79 -4.52
C TYR A 23 6.33 18.47 -4.34
N HIS A 24 6.74 17.21 -4.55
CA HIS A 24 8.06 16.71 -4.23
C HIS A 24 8.58 15.78 -5.33
N GLU A 25 9.89 15.67 -5.43
CA GLU A 25 10.57 14.67 -6.25
C GLU A 25 10.50 13.31 -5.53
N ILE A 26 10.01 12.28 -6.19
CA ILE A 26 10.05 10.92 -5.68
C ILE A 26 11.29 10.23 -6.26
N SER A 27 12.27 10.02 -5.40
CA SER A 27 13.58 9.50 -5.82
C SER A 27 13.64 7.98 -5.82
N VAL A 28 12.88 7.33 -4.91
CA VAL A 28 12.93 5.87 -4.74
C VAL A 28 11.68 5.36 -4.02
N LEU A 29 11.27 4.13 -4.33
CA LEU A 29 10.29 3.37 -3.56
C LEU A 29 11.03 2.50 -2.55
N LEU A 30 10.55 2.47 -1.32
CA LEU A 30 11.06 1.59 -0.26
C LEU A 30 10.04 0.51 0.05
N ASN A 31 10.36 -0.72 -0.27
CA ASN A 31 9.53 -1.87 0.01
C ASN A 31 10.15 -2.71 1.13
N ILE A 32 9.46 -2.76 2.27
CA ILE A 32 9.83 -3.62 3.40
C ILE A 32 9.03 -4.92 3.29
N ILE A 33 9.73 -6.05 3.28
CA ILE A 33 9.14 -7.37 3.03
C ILE A 33 9.14 -8.17 4.34
N PRO A 34 7.96 -8.46 4.91
CA PRO A 34 7.87 -9.34 6.07
C PRO A 34 8.20 -10.79 5.69
N LYS A 35 8.66 -11.58 6.66
CA LYS A 35 8.93 -13.02 6.45
C LYS A 35 7.66 -13.86 6.33
N ASN A 36 6.57 -13.39 6.93
CA ASN A 36 5.28 -14.08 7.01
C ASN A 36 4.13 -13.06 7.11
N ASN A 37 2.89 -13.54 7.17
CA ASN A 37 1.68 -12.70 7.26
C ASN A 37 1.46 -12.05 8.64
N GLU A 38 2.38 -12.17 9.59
CA GLU A 38 2.22 -11.69 10.96
C GLU A 38 2.68 -10.24 11.16
N SER A 39 3.14 -9.56 10.11
CA SER A 39 3.54 -8.16 10.20
C SER A 39 2.33 -7.24 10.39
N TYR A 40 2.38 -6.36 11.41
CA TYR A 40 1.40 -5.29 11.63
C TYR A 40 1.71 -4.01 10.84
N LEU A 41 2.89 -3.92 10.22
CA LEU A 41 3.33 -2.73 9.50
C LEU A 41 3.33 -2.90 7.99
N TYR A 42 3.53 -4.12 7.48
CA TYR A 42 3.87 -4.35 6.08
C TYR A 42 3.03 -5.47 5.45
N HIS A 43 2.63 -5.24 4.21
CA HIS A 43 1.85 -6.20 3.41
C HIS A 43 2.72 -7.34 2.89
N TYR A 44 2.14 -8.54 2.85
CA TYR A 44 2.81 -9.76 2.37
C TYR A 44 2.33 -10.21 0.98
N ILE A 45 1.00 -10.20 0.75
CA ILE A 45 0.40 -10.74 -0.48
C ILE A 45 0.81 -9.92 -1.70
N ASN A 46 1.23 -10.61 -2.77
CA ASN A 46 1.63 -10.02 -4.04
C ASN A 46 2.78 -8.98 -3.94
N ASN A 47 3.50 -8.97 -2.84
CA ASN A 47 4.59 -8.02 -2.59
C ASN A 47 5.70 -8.12 -3.65
N ASN A 48 5.95 -9.30 -4.20
CA ASN A 48 6.91 -9.52 -5.29
C ASN A 48 6.56 -8.72 -6.56
N LEU A 49 5.30 -8.36 -6.78
CA LEU A 49 4.84 -7.61 -7.95
C LEU A 49 5.05 -6.08 -7.82
N THR A 50 5.53 -5.59 -6.68
CA THR A 50 5.92 -4.18 -6.53
C THR A 50 7.03 -3.77 -7.51
N GLU A 51 7.87 -4.70 -7.96
CA GLU A 51 8.83 -4.46 -9.02
C GLU A 51 8.16 -4.12 -10.37
N LEU A 52 7.03 -4.77 -10.67
CA LEU A 52 6.27 -4.46 -11.87
C LEU A 52 5.66 -3.06 -11.80
N GLN A 53 5.17 -2.66 -10.62
CA GLN A 53 4.68 -1.30 -10.39
C GLN A 53 5.81 -0.27 -10.47
N SER A 54 6.98 -0.56 -9.92
CA SER A 54 8.18 0.29 -10.05
C SER A 54 8.54 0.54 -11.51
N LYS A 55 8.53 -0.51 -12.34
CA LYS A 55 8.73 -0.39 -13.80
C LYS A 55 7.63 0.45 -14.46
N ALA A 56 6.37 0.28 -14.05
CA ALA A 56 5.25 1.08 -14.57
C ALA A 56 5.38 2.57 -14.20
N LEU A 57 5.91 2.88 -13.01
CA LEU A 57 6.20 4.23 -12.53
C LEU A 57 7.47 4.83 -13.13
N ASN A 58 8.39 3.99 -13.60
CA ASN A 58 9.78 4.37 -13.92
C ASN A 58 10.51 5.02 -12.73
N ILE A 59 10.28 4.48 -11.51
CA ILE A 59 10.92 4.90 -10.26
C ILE A 59 11.63 3.68 -9.68
N PRO A 60 12.91 3.78 -9.28
CA PRO A 60 13.64 2.66 -8.69
C PRO A 60 12.99 2.19 -7.39
N ILE A 61 13.10 0.90 -7.10
CA ILE A 61 12.61 0.29 -5.85
C ILE A 61 13.76 -0.40 -5.13
N GLU A 62 13.88 -0.11 -3.83
CA GLU A 62 14.78 -0.82 -2.92
C GLU A 62 13.96 -1.72 -2.01
N ARG A 63 14.41 -2.95 -1.82
CA ARG A 63 13.69 -3.99 -1.10
C ARG A 63 14.51 -4.48 0.08
N PHE A 64 13.91 -4.43 1.26
CA PHE A 64 14.54 -4.87 2.51
C PHE A 64 13.69 -5.94 3.17
N TYR A 65 14.31 -7.04 3.54
CA TYR A 65 13.65 -8.13 4.25
C TYR A 65 13.77 -7.92 5.76
N ILE A 66 12.66 -8.07 6.48
CA ILE A 66 12.66 -7.99 7.93
C ILE A 66 13.46 -9.16 8.48
N ASN A 67 14.52 -8.86 9.24
CA ASN A 67 15.34 -9.91 9.87
C ASN A 67 14.81 -10.29 11.25
N ASN A 68 14.84 -9.38 12.22
CA ASN A 68 14.41 -9.64 13.60
C ASN A 68 13.45 -8.57 14.12
N ASP A 69 13.64 -7.30 13.72
CA ASP A 69 12.86 -6.16 14.19
C ASP A 69 12.45 -5.28 13.02
N GLU A 70 11.16 -4.93 12.96
CA GLU A 70 10.59 -4.12 11.89
C GLU A 70 11.07 -2.67 11.93
N GLU A 71 11.21 -2.08 13.15
CA GLU A 71 11.65 -0.70 13.30
C GLU A 71 13.13 -0.56 12.96
N GLU A 72 13.96 -1.51 13.38
CA GLU A 72 15.38 -1.49 13.06
C GLU A 72 15.62 -1.73 11.57
N THR A 73 14.87 -2.65 10.95
CA THR A 73 14.95 -2.85 9.49
C THR A 73 14.60 -1.56 8.75
N LEU A 74 13.54 -0.86 9.16
CA LEU A 74 13.16 0.41 8.56
C LEU A 74 14.20 1.50 8.78
N PHE A 75 14.79 1.56 9.99
CA PHE A 75 15.84 2.52 10.30
C PHE A 75 17.06 2.34 9.41
N GLU A 76 17.58 1.12 9.29
CA GLU A 76 18.72 0.82 8.42
C GLU A 76 18.41 1.04 6.94
N ALA A 77 17.22 0.67 6.50
CA ALA A 77 16.77 0.95 5.14
C ALA A 77 16.75 2.45 4.83
N LEU A 78 16.18 3.27 5.71
CA LEU A 78 16.11 4.72 5.52
C LEU A 78 17.50 5.39 5.61
N LYS A 79 18.37 4.91 6.48
CA LYS A 79 19.76 5.35 6.54
C LYS A 79 20.48 5.09 5.22
N TYR A 80 20.36 3.87 4.67
CA TYR A 80 20.91 3.52 3.37
C TYR A 80 20.34 4.41 2.24
N LEU A 81 19.03 4.64 2.22
CA LEU A 81 18.41 5.49 1.19
C LEU A 81 18.86 6.95 1.30
N LYS A 82 19.06 7.45 2.52
CA LYS A 82 19.58 8.80 2.74
C LYS A 82 20.98 8.95 2.15
N GLU A 83 21.86 7.97 2.34
CA GLU A 83 23.22 7.96 1.81
C GLU A 83 23.23 7.81 0.28
N LYS A 84 22.41 6.88 -0.26
CA LYS A 84 22.42 6.52 -1.69
C LYS A 84 21.68 7.51 -2.57
N TYR A 85 20.50 7.98 -2.14
CA TYR A 85 19.59 8.81 -2.94
C TYR A 85 19.52 10.26 -2.47
N ASN A 86 20.19 10.60 -1.37
CA ASN A 86 20.17 11.92 -0.77
C ASN A 86 18.72 12.40 -0.50
N ILE A 87 17.90 11.52 0.09
CA ILE A 87 16.51 11.86 0.42
C ILE A 87 16.43 12.83 1.60
N ASP A 88 15.47 13.75 1.53
CA ASP A 88 15.14 14.70 2.59
C ASP A 88 14.09 14.14 3.55
N GLY A 89 13.32 13.14 3.13
CA GLY A 89 12.23 12.58 3.91
C GLY A 89 11.58 11.38 3.25
N ILE A 90 10.48 10.95 3.86
CA ILE A 90 9.64 9.85 3.37
C ILE A 90 8.18 10.30 3.20
N ALA A 91 7.47 9.65 2.29
CA ALA A 91 6.00 9.68 2.24
C ALA A 91 5.44 8.32 2.65
N THR A 92 4.35 8.30 3.42
CA THR A 92 3.70 7.07 3.89
C THR A 92 2.20 7.08 3.62
N GLY A 93 1.61 5.89 3.50
CA GLY A 93 0.19 5.70 3.27
C GLY A 93 -0.66 5.60 4.54
N ALA A 94 -0.13 5.91 5.71
CA ALA A 94 -0.87 5.83 6.98
C ALA A 94 -2.05 6.83 6.99
N ILE A 95 -3.25 6.32 7.30
CA ILE A 95 -4.49 7.13 7.34
C ILE A 95 -4.84 7.51 8.79
N ARG A 96 -4.99 6.52 9.69
CA ARG A 96 -5.37 6.73 11.11
C ARG A 96 -4.60 5.86 12.09
N SER A 97 -3.72 5.01 11.60
CA SER A 97 -2.92 4.12 12.47
C SER A 97 -1.88 4.92 13.25
N THR A 98 -2.21 5.29 14.49
CA THR A 98 -1.25 5.95 15.41
C THR A 98 -0.05 5.06 15.68
N TYR A 99 -0.23 3.73 15.61
CA TYR A 99 0.85 2.76 15.71
C TYR A 99 1.90 2.95 14.61
N GLN A 100 1.46 3.03 13.34
CA GLN A 100 2.35 3.26 12.20
C GLN A 100 2.91 4.69 12.22
N GLY A 101 2.04 5.70 12.34
CA GLY A 101 2.44 7.10 12.27
C GLY A 101 3.49 7.49 13.32
N SER A 102 3.33 7.03 14.57
CA SER A 102 4.29 7.34 15.64
C SER A 102 5.66 6.68 15.43
N ARG A 103 5.70 5.47 14.87
CA ARG A 103 6.94 4.76 14.55
C ARG A 103 7.70 5.42 13.41
N PHE A 104 7.01 5.71 12.32
CA PHE A 104 7.63 6.39 11.18
C PHE A 104 8.18 7.76 11.57
N GLN A 105 7.42 8.55 12.32
CA GLN A 105 7.86 9.86 12.82
C GLN A 105 9.11 9.75 13.71
N ARG A 106 9.16 8.78 14.63
CA ARG A 106 10.30 8.56 15.53
C ARG A 106 11.56 8.19 14.76
N ILE A 107 11.45 7.27 13.79
CA ILE A 107 12.59 6.86 12.97
C ILE A 107 13.08 8.03 12.11
N CYS A 108 12.18 8.76 11.46
CA CYS A 108 12.52 9.93 10.68
C CYS A 108 13.25 10.98 11.54
N LYS A 109 12.76 11.25 12.75
CA LYS A 109 13.43 12.17 13.69
C LYS A 109 14.85 11.75 14.02
N ARG A 110 15.09 10.46 14.29
CA ARG A 110 16.43 9.91 14.56
C ARG A 110 17.40 10.13 13.38
N LEU A 111 16.88 10.08 12.16
CA LEU A 111 17.66 10.22 10.93
C LEU A 111 17.67 11.66 10.37
N ASN A 112 17.04 12.62 11.07
CA ASN A 112 16.84 13.97 10.56
C ASN A 112 16.21 13.96 9.14
N LEU A 113 15.10 13.23 9.00
CA LEU A 113 14.28 13.14 7.81
C LEU A 113 12.88 13.71 8.08
N TRP A 114 12.25 14.27 7.07
CA TRP A 114 10.83 14.63 7.11
C TRP A 114 9.95 13.36 6.94
N CYS A 115 8.82 13.33 7.65
CA CYS A 115 7.80 12.30 7.50
C CYS A 115 6.51 12.93 6.98
N PHE A 116 6.20 12.68 5.73
CA PHE A 116 5.02 13.21 5.06
C PHE A 116 3.92 12.15 4.99
N ASN A 117 2.77 12.43 5.62
CA ASN A 117 1.61 11.54 5.68
C ASN A 117 0.41 12.21 5.00
N PRO A 118 0.32 12.23 3.67
CA PRO A 118 -0.70 12.99 2.93
C PRO A 118 -2.13 12.47 3.14
N LEU A 119 -2.28 11.24 3.65
CA LEU A 119 -3.58 10.61 3.90
C LEU A 119 -4.04 10.76 5.35
N TRP A 120 -3.23 11.38 6.22
CA TRP A 120 -3.50 11.42 7.65
C TRP A 120 -4.86 12.06 7.98
N LEU A 121 -5.69 11.32 8.70
CA LEU A 121 -7.05 11.68 9.13
C LEU A 121 -8.05 11.90 7.99
N LYS A 122 -7.80 11.44 6.77
CA LYS A 122 -8.81 11.45 5.72
C LYS A 122 -10.06 10.67 6.14
N ASP A 123 -11.21 11.16 5.72
CA ASP A 123 -12.45 10.38 5.84
C ASP A 123 -12.37 9.15 4.93
N GLU A 124 -12.71 7.98 5.47
CA GLU A 124 -12.55 6.70 4.77
C GLU A 124 -13.39 6.61 3.50
N LYS A 125 -14.62 7.13 3.55
CA LYS A 125 -15.55 7.11 2.41
C LYS A 125 -15.10 8.07 1.34
N GLU A 126 -14.81 9.32 1.70
CA GLU A 126 -14.29 10.34 0.78
C GLU A 126 -13.01 9.84 0.11
N TYR A 127 -12.11 9.25 0.90
CA TYR A 127 -10.85 8.69 0.38
C TYR A 127 -11.06 7.62 -0.69
N LEU A 128 -11.99 6.68 -0.49
CA LEU A 128 -12.27 5.64 -1.48
C LEU A 128 -12.85 6.21 -2.79
N TYR A 129 -13.73 7.22 -2.68
CA TYR A 129 -14.24 7.89 -3.88
C TYR A 129 -13.15 8.73 -4.57
N GLU A 130 -12.28 9.43 -3.82
CA GLU A 130 -11.15 10.14 -4.39
C GLU A 130 -10.23 9.23 -5.24
N LEU A 131 -10.03 7.99 -4.82
CA LEU A 131 -9.28 7.00 -5.62
C LEU A 131 -9.91 6.79 -6.99
N LEU A 132 -11.24 6.61 -7.05
CA LEU A 132 -11.97 6.42 -8.31
C LEU A 132 -11.93 7.69 -9.17
N GLU A 133 -12.19 8.85 -8.59
CA GLU A 133 -12.16 10.16 -9.27
C GLU A 133 -10.78 10.47 -9.86
N ASN A 134 -9.71 10.02 -9.20
CA ASN A 134 -8.35 10.13 -9.70
C ASN A 134 -7.93 8.95 -10.61
N ASN A 135 -8.89 8.17 -11.14
CA ASN A 135 -8.66 7.07 -12.07
C ASN A 135 -7.73 5.95 -11.53
N PHE A 136 -7.74 5.70 -10.23
CA PHE A 136 -7.07 4.53 -9.68
C PHE A 136 -7.86 3.26 -9.99
N GLN A 137 -7.17 2.23 -10.47
CA GLN A 137 -7.72 0.89 -10.65
C GLN A 137 -6.98 -0.06 -9.73
N PHE A 138 -7.66 -0.53 -8.73
CA PHE A 138 -7.11 -1.45 -7.75
C PHE A 138 -8.09 -2.58 -7.47
N ILE A 139 -7.56 -3.69 -6.97
CA ILE A 139 -8.33 -4.88 -6.59
C ILE A 139 -8.09 -5.18 -5.12
N ILE A 140 -9.06 -5.81 -4.47
CA ILE A 140 -8.89 -6.42 -3.15
C ILE A 140 -8.24 -7.78 -3.35
N VAL A 141 -7.08 -8.01 -2.71
CA VAL A 141 -6.29 -9.24 -2.85
C VAL A 141 -6.27 -10.09 -1.58
N GLY A 142 -6.62 -9.53 -0.44
CA GLY A 142 -6.81 -10.26 0.81
C GLY A 142 -8.06 -9.78 1.51
N TRP A 143 -8.82 -10.69 2.11
CA TRP A 143 -10.01 -10.38 2.91
C TRP A 143 -9.94 -11.19 4.21
N TYR A 144 -9.89 -10.50 5.35
CA TYR A 144 -9.56 -11.07 6.66
C TYR A 144 -10.62 -10.78 7.73
N THR A 145 -11.80 -10.32 7.34
CA THR A 145 -12.85 -9.92 8.26
C THR A 145 -14.18 -10.60 7.95
N TYR A 146 -15.11 -10.54 8.92
CA TYR A 146 -16.48 -11.01 8.71
C TYR A 146 -17.36 -9.88 8.15
N PRO A 147 -18.27 -10.15 7.19
CA PRO A 147 -18.45 -11.46 6.53
C PRO A 147 -17.33 -11.79 5.54
N LEU A 148 -16.99 -13.06 5.40
CA LEU A 148 -16.01 -13.49 4.40
C LEU A 148 -16.66 -13.43 3.00
N ASP A 149 -16.37 -12.36 2.25
CA ASP A 149 -16.93 -12.11 0.94
C ASP A 149 -15.90 -12.33 -0.16
N ILE A 150 -15.80 -13.57 -0.62
CA ILE A 150 -14.89 -13.96 -1.70
C ILE A 150 -15.24 -13.37 -3.06
N ASN A 151 -16.48 -12.89 -3.23
CA ASN A 151 -16.96 -12.40 -4.54
C ASN A 151 -16.38 -11.04 -4.93
N ILE A 152 -15.76 -10.31 -4.00
CA ILE A 152 -15.12 -9.02 -4.29
C ILE A 152 -13.62 -9.17 -4.60
N LEU A 153 -13.02 -10.32 -4.27
CA LEU A 153 -11.60 -10.56 -4.53
C LEU A 153 -11.28 -10.52 -6.02
N GLY A 154 -10.17 -9.87 -6.36
CA GLY A 154 -9.67 -9.76 -7.73
C GLY A 154 -10.50 -8.87 -8.66
N LYS A 155 -11.65 -8.34 -8.21
CA LYS A 155 -12.43 -7.37 -8.99
C LYS A 155 -11.87 -5.97 -8.82
N ILE A 156 -11.87 -5.21 -9.92
CA ILE A 156 -11.56 -3.77 -9.86
C ILE A 156 -12.62 -3.11 -8.99
N VAL A 157 -12.16 -2.41 -7.95
CA VAL A 157 -13.06 -1.70 -7.03
C VAL A 157 -13.74 -0.55 -7.78
N ASP A 158 -15.06 -0.60 -7.78
CA ASP A 158 -15.96 0.40 -8.36
C ASP A 158 -16.90 0.96 -7.29
N GLU A 159 -17.80 1.84 -7.69
CA GLU A 159 -18.80 2.41 -6.78
C GLU A 159 -19.71 1.35 -6.11
N ASN A 160 -20.01 0.24 -6.79
CA ASN A 160 -20.85 -0.81 -6.23
C ASN A 160 -20.14 -1.56 -5.10
N ILE A 161 -18.83 -1.83 -5.28
CA ILE A 161 -18.01 -2.41 -4.22
C ILE A 161 -17.87 -1.43 -3.05
N ILE A 162 -17.67 -0.12 -3.30
CA ILE A 162 -17.61 0.88 -2.22
C ILE A 162 -18.95 0.94 -1.46
N LYS A 163 -20.09 0.94 -2.13
CA LYS A 163 -21.41 0.90 -1.48
C LYS A 163 -21.55 -0.34 -0.59
N LYS A 164 -21.10 -1.48 -1.06
CA LYS A 164 -21.09 -2.73 -0.28
C LYS A 164 -20.19 -2.66 0.95
N LEU A 165 -19.00 -2.05 0.82
CA LEU A 165 -18.12 -1.80 1.97
C LEU A 165 -18.79 -0.87 3.01
N ILE A 166 -19.53 0.15 2.58
CA ILE A 166 -20.29 1.04 3.45
C ILE A 166 -21.38 0.26 4.19
N GLU A 167 -22.14 -0.60 3.51
CA GLU A 167 -23.12 -1.49 4.16
C GLU A 167 -22.45 -2.40 5.20
N TYR A 168 -21.26 -2.92 4.90
CA TYR A 168 -20.49 -3.72 5.85
C TYR A 168 -20.02 -2.90 7.06
N LYS A 169 -19.59 -1.65 6.86
CA LYS A 169 -19.26 -0.73 7.96
C LYS A 169 -20.45 -0.52 8.90
N GLU A 170 -21.62 -0.26 8.35
CA GLU A 170 -22.84 -0.04 9.14
C GLU A 170 -23.23 -1.28 9.96
N LYS A 171 -23.20 -2.44 9.34
CA LYS A 171 -23.66 -3.69 9.91
C LYS A 171 -22.63 -4.39 10.79
N TYR A 172 -21.37 -4.40 10.39
CA TYR A 172 -20.31 -5.21 11.01
C TYR A 172 -19.20 -4.37 11.63
N LYS A 173 -19.25 -3.03 11.50
CA LYS A 173 -18.29 -2.08 12.08
C LYS A 173 -16.87 -2.24 11.56
N ILE A 174 -16.70 -2.71 10.30
CA ILE A 174 -15.40 -2.79 9.66
C ILE A 174 -14.88 -1.38 9.30
N ASN A 175 -13.56 -1.24 9.18
CA ASN A 175 -12.94 -0.07 8.58
C ASN A 175 -12.95 -0.21 7.05
N ILE A 176 -13.68 0.67 6.34
CA ILE A 176 -13.83 0.56 4.89
C ILE A 176 -12.59 0.98 4.11
N ALA A 177 -11.61 1.62 4.73
CA ALA A 177 -10.30 1.87 4.15
C ALA A 177 -9.31 0.69 4.38
N GLY A 178 -9.70 -0.33 5.17
CA GLY A 178 -8.86 -1.50 5.43
C GLY A 178 -7.71 -1.25 6.42
N GLU A 179 -7.74 -0.15 7.17
CA GLU A 179 -6.68 0.25 8.12
C GLU A 179 -6.57 -0.68 9.35
N GLY A 180 -7.62 -1.40 9.67
CA GLY A 180 -7.62 -2.39 10.76
C GLY A 180 -7.16 -3.79 10.33
N GLY A 181 -6.67 -3.95 9.10
CA GLY A 181 -6.28 -5.25 8.55
C GLY A 181 -7.46 -6.06 8.01
N GLU A 182 -8.60 -5.41 7.73
CA GLU A 182 -9.79 -6.08 7.19
C GLU A 182 -9.54 -6.64 5.80
N TYR A 183 -8.76 -5.92 5.00
CA TYR A 183 -8.42 -6.34 3.65
C TYR A 183 -7.11 -5.72 3.14
N GLU A 184 -6.49 -6.38 2.19
CA GLU A 184 -5.34 -5.88 1.43
C GLU A 184 -5.71 -5.60 -0.03
N THR A 185 -4.97 -4.67 -0.66
CA THR A 185 -5.22 -4.24 -2.04
C THR A 185 -3.95 -4.28 -2.88
N PHE A 186 -4.14 -4.37 -4.21
CA PHE A 186 -3.08 -4.24 -5.20
C PHE A 186 -3.53 -3.30 -6.32
N VAL A 187 -2.69 -2.29 -6.63
CA VAL A 187 -2.97 -1.29 -7.68
C VAL A 187 -2.52 -1.80 -9.04
N LEU A 188 -3.46 -1.84 -9.99
CA LEU A 188 -3.24 -2.24 -11.38
C LEU A 188 -2.93 -1.05 -12.29
N TYR A 189 -3.46 0.14 -11.93
CA TYR A 189 -3.25 1.38 -12.65
C TYR A 189 -3.44 2.59 -11.74
N GLN A 190 -2.63 3.61 -11.93
CA GLN A 190 -2.78 4.96 -11.40
C GLN A 190 -2.20 5.97 -12.41
N PRO A 191 -2.53 7.28 -12.32
CA PRO A 191 -2.16 8.27 -13.33
C PRO A 191 -0.65 8.41 -13.62
N LEU A 192 0.21 8.04 -12.69
CA LEU A 192 1.67 8.08 -12.88
C LEU A 192 2.23 6.83 -13.58
N PHE A 193 1.44 5.75 -13.68
CA PHE A 193 1.87 4.54 -14.41
C PHE A 193 1.94 4.83 -15.91
N LYS A 194 3.07 4.54 -16.52
CA LYS A 194 3.26 4.62 -17.98
C LYS A 194 2.58 3.48 -18.72
N LYS A 195 2.34 2.38 -18.04
CA LYS A 195 1.71 1.15 -18.53
C LYS A 195 0.83 0.55 -17.46
N LYS A 196 -0.27 -0.06 -17.86
CA LYS A 196 -1.19 -0.76 -16.96
C LYS A 196 -0.68 -2.17 -16.66
N ILE A 197 -0.91 -2.66 -15.45
CA ILE A 197 -0.64 -4.05 -15.06
C ILE A 197 -1.85 -4.90 -15.46
N ILE A 198 -1.58 -5.95 -16.22
CA ILE A 198 -2.58 -6.94 -16.64
C ILE A 198 -2.25 -8.27 -15.95
N ILE A 199 -3.21 -8.78 -15.19
CA ILE A 199 -3.12 -10.10 -14.56
C ILE A 199 -3.39 -11.16 -15.63
N LYS A 200 -2.50 -12.14 -15.74
CA LYS A 200 -2.60 -13.25 -16.68
C LYS A 200 -3.05 -14.53 -16.00
N ASP A 201 -2.56 -14.75 -14.78
CA ASP A 201 -2.85 -15.96 -14.01
C ASP A 201 -2.92 -15.63 -12.51
N TYR A 202 -3.82 -16.32 -11.80
CA TYR A 202 -4.03 -16.15 -10.37
C TYR A 202 -4.60 -17.40 -9.71
N GLU A 203 -4.49 -17.47 -8.40
CA GLU A 203 -5.11 -18.47 -7.55
C GLU A 203 -5.93 -17.78 -6.46
N ILE A 204 -7.10 -18.32 -6.12
CA ILE A 204 -7.87 -17.89 -4.95
C ILE A 204 -7.73 -18.98 -3.88
N LYS A 205 -7.12 -18.61 -2.77
CA LYS A 205 -7.03 -19.43 -1.58
C LYS A 205 -8.12 -19.02 -0.61
N VAL A 206 -8.95 -19.99 -0.18
CA VAL A 206 -10.03 -19.73 0.78
C VAL A 206 -9.80 -20.59 2.01
N GLU A 207 -9.75 -19.95 3.16
CA GLU A 207 -9.64 -20.56 4.47
C GLU A 207 -10.87 -20.20 5.32
N LYS A 208 -10.99 -20.78 6.50
CA LYS A 208 -12.16 -20.58 7.38
C LYS A 208 -12.45 -19.10 7.70
N ASN A 209 -11.40 -18.29 7.89
CA ASN A 209 -11.51 -16.92 8.38
C ASN A 209 -10.95 -15.86 7.42
N TYR A 210 -10.37 -16.28 6.30
CA TYR A 210 -9.79 -15.36 5.33
C TYR A 210 -9.79 -15.95 3.91
N ALA A 211 -9.64 -15.07 2.93
CA ALA A 211 -9.43 -15.46 1.55
C ALA A 211 -8.41 -14.54 0.87
N GLU A 212 -7.61 -15.10 -0.03
CA GLU A 212 -6.50 -14.43 -0.68
C GLU A 212 -6.56 -14.64 -2.19
N TYR A 213 -6.33 -13.56 -2.95
CA TYR A 213 -6.16 -13.55 -4.39
C TYR A 213 -4.67 -13.43 -4.71
N ILE A 214 -4.04 -14.54 -5.04
CA ILE A 214 -2.60 -14.63 -5.26
C ILE A 214 -2.33 -14.52 -6.76
N ILE A 215 -1.72 -13.43 -7.18
CA ILE A 215 -1.36 -13.23 -8.58
C ILE A 215 -0.12 -14.07 -8.89
N LYS A 216 -0.23 -14.99 -9.83
CA LYS A 216 0.85 -15.90 -10.26
C LYS A 216 1.66 -15.30 -11.41
N ASP A 217 1.00 -14.64 -12.35
CA ASP A 217 1.63 -14.02 -13.51
C ASP A 217 0.92 -12.73 -13.89
N ALA A 218 1.70 -11.68 -14.18
CA ALA A 218 1.21 -10.38 -14.63
C ALA A 218 2.25 -9.67 -15.49
N TYR A 219 1.80 -8.76 -16.37
CA TYR A 219 2.67 -8.03 -17.28
C TYR A 219 2.22 -6.58 -17.47
N LEU A 220 3.10 -5.76 -18.04
CA LEU A 220 2.82 -4.36 -18.39
C LEU A 220 2.35 -4.23 -19.85
N LYS A 221 1.19 -3.61 -20.03
CA LYS A 221 0.59 -3.32 -21.35
C LYS A 221 0.52 -1.82 -21.60
#